data_4fc4dcde04ff87196578665ff1fc8934
#
_entry.id   4fc4dcde04ff87196578665ff1fc8934
#
_cell.length_a   1.000
_cell.length_b   1.000
_cell.length_c   1.000
_cell.angle_alpha   90.00
_cell.angle_beta   90.00
_cell.angle_gamma   90.00
#
_symmetry.space_group_name_H-M   'P 1'
#
loop_
_entity.id
_entity.type
_entity.pdbx_description
1 polymer ?
#
loop_
_entity_poly.entity_id
_entity_poly.type
_entity_poly.pdbx_seq_one_letter_code
_entity_poly.pdbx_strand_id
1 'polypeptide(L)'
;MLDLANVVPWGRSLKEYQAMFELSNDDLNKKILGCGDGPASFNAEATEVGCQVISCDPVYQFKVDEVRHRIGEVYPEIMAKMQQAADSYVWDSFNSVEHLGEVRMEAMSRFLSDFDAGYQQGRYVSASLPMLPFSDSKFDLALCSHFLFLYSDHLDRAAHLASMRELCRVASEVR
;
A
#
# COMPACT_ATOMS: atom_id res chain seq x y z
N MET A 1 -8.95 -11.90 12.91
CA MET A 1 -8.42 -12.45 11.65
C MET A 1 -9.00 -11.60 10.53
N LEU A 2 -8.19 -11.10 9.59
CA LEU A 2 -8.68 -10.34 8.44
C LEU A 2 -9.53 -11.27 7.56
N ASP A 3 -10.72 -10.81 7.19
CA ASP A 3 -11.56 -11.46 6.18
C ASP A 3 -11.32 -10.77 4.84
N LEU A 4 -10.87 -11.52 3.85
CA LEU A 4 -10.59 -11.01 2.51
C LEU A 4 -11.84 -10.38 1.85
N ALA A 5 -13.03 -10.84 2.21
CA ALA A 5 -14.29 -10.25 1.74
C ALA A 5 -14.46 -8.76 2.11
N ASN A 6 -13.80 -8.31 3.17
CA ASN A 6 -13.83 -6.91 3.61
C ASN A 6 -12.67 -6.06 3.06
N VAL A 7 -11.74 -6.66 2.31
CA VAL A 7 -10.62 -5.94 1.71
C VAL A 7 -11.08 -5.24 0.44
N VAL A 8 -10.73 -3.96 0.33
CA VAL A 8 -10.90 -3.16 -0.89
C VAL A 8 -9.51 -2.93 -1.51
N PRO A 9 -9.08 -3.82 -2.43
CA PRO A 9 -7.76 -3.71 -3.04
C PRO A 9 -7.71 -2.53 -4.02
N TRP A 10 -6.77 -1.60 -3.77
CA TRP A 10 -6.59 -0.39 -4.58
C TRP A 10 -5.12 0.02 -4.60
N GLY A 11 -4.31 -0.71 -5.35
CA GLY A 11 -2.86 -0.55 -5.40
C GLY A 11 -2.39 0.72 -6.10
N ARG A 12 -1.20 1.20 -5.69
CA ARG A 12 -0.53 2.38 -6.25
C ARG A 12 0.88 2.05 -6.72
N SER A 13 1.35 2.83 -7.69
CA SER A 13 2.68 2.70 -8.30
C SER A 13 3.77 3.43 -7.50
N LEU A 14 5.05 3.15 -7.82
CA LEU A 14 6.20 3.90 -7.31
C LEU A 14 6.07 5.39 -7.63
N LYS A 15 5.66 5.75 -8.84
CA LYS A 15 5.47 7.14 -9.25
C LYS A 15 4.47 7.87 -8.35
N GLU A 16 3.39 7.19 -7.97
CA GLU A 16 2.41 7.78 -7.05
C GLU A 16 2.97 7.92 -5.64
N TYR A 17 3.72 6.94 -5.14
CA TYR A 17 4.41 7.04 -3.85
C TYR A 17 5.41 8.19 -3.83
N GLN A 18 6.20 8.36 -4.89
CA GLN A 18 7.10 9.49 -5.02
C GLN A 18 6.36 10.83 -4.95
N ALA A 19 5.23 10.95 -5.64
CA ALA A 19 4.41 12.18 -5.62
C ALA A 19 3.73 12.41 -4.28
N MET A 20 3.12 11.37 -3.65
CA MET A 20 2.38 11.50 -2.39
C MET A 20 3.28 11.83 -1.21
N PHE A 21 4.46 11.24 -1.16
CA PHE A 21 5.40 11.36 -0.04
C PHE A 21 6.59 12.27 -0.34
N GLU A 22 6.59 12.94 -1.51
CA GLU A 22 7.71 13.79 -1.98
C GLU A 22 9.07 13.07 -1.87
N LEU A 23 9.11 11.79 -2.34
CA LEU A 23 10.34 11.00 -2.23
C LEU A 23 11.41 11.51 -3.19
N SER A 24 12.52 11.95 -2.62
CA SER A 24 13.73 12.32 -3.34
C SER A 24 14.53 11.07 -3.78
N ASN A 25 15.53 11.26 -4.64
CA ASN A 25 16.48 10.20 -4.97
C ASN A 25 17.26 9.71 -3.74
N ASP A 26 17.51 10.58 -2.76
CA ASP A 26 18.17 10.20 -1.51
C ASP A 26 17.25 9.34 -0.64
N ASP A 27 15.94 9.61 -0.64
CA ASP A 27 14.97 8.76 0.06
C ASP A 27 14.91 7.36 -0.56
N LEU A 28 15.01 7.24 -1.88
CA LEU A 28 15.01 5.95 -2.57
C LEU A 28 16.26 5.09 -2.29
N ASN A 29 17.33 5.67 -1.75
CA ASN A 29 18.51 4.95 -1.28
C ASN A 29 18.41 4.45 0.16
N LYS A 30 17.34 4.83 0.88
CA LYS A 30 17.06 4.43 2.26
C LYS A 30 16.49 3.01 2.34
N LYS A 31 16.54 2.41 3.53
CA LYS A 31 15.74 1.22 3.86
C LYS A 31 14.32 1.65 4.15
N ILE A 32 13.40 1.31 3.26
CA ILE A 32 12.01 1.79 3.30
C ILE A 32 11.08 0.68 3.81
N LEU A 33 10.18 1.05 4.70
CA LEU A 33 9.02 0.25 5.09
C LEU A 33 7.75 0.87 4.49
N GLY A 34 7.00 0.12 3.71
CA GLY A 34 5.64 0.47 3.34
C GLY A 34 4.64 -0.20 4.29
N CYS A 35 3.71 0.56 4.86
CA CYS A 35 2.70 0.08 5.79
C CYS A 35 1.29 0.29 5.23
N GLY A 36 0.52 -0.80 5.14
CA GLY A 36 -0.83 -0.75 4.58
C GLY A 36 -0.81 -0.55 3.07
N ASP A 37 0.19 -1.13 2.40
CA ASP A 37 0.40 -0.95 0.97
C ASP A 37 -0.65 -1.69 0.11
N GLY A 38 -1.25 -2.76 0.65
CA GLY A 38 -2.15 -3.59 -0.13
C GLY A 38 -1.51 -4.13 -1.40
N PRO A 39 -2.25 -4.29 -2.51
CA PRO A 39 -1.74 -4.79 -3.77
C PRO A 39 -1.05 -3.69 -4.61
N ALA A 40 -0.19 -2.87 -3.98
CA ALA A 40 0.56 -1.81 -4.65
C ALA A 40 1.77 -2.36 -5.42
N SER A 41 2.04 -1.84 -6.62
CA SER A 41 3.27 -2.14 -7.36
C SER A 41 4.50 -1.42 -6.83
N PHE A 42 4.35 -0.52 -5.88
CA PHE A 42 5.43 0.27 -5.27
C PHE A 42 6.65 -0.57 -4.92
N ASN A 43 6.48 -1.69 -4.17
CA ASN A 43 7.58 -2.56 -3.77
C ASN A 43 8.29 -3.20 -4.97
N ALA A 44 7.53 -3.76 -5.91
CA ALA A 44 8.06 -4.38 -7.12
C ALA A 44 8.88 -3.38 -7.94
N GLU A 45 8.30 -2.23 -8.26
CA GLU A 45 8.93 -1.18 -9.06
C GLU A 45 10.16 -0.58 -8.37
N ALA A 46 10.07 -0.29 -7.07
CA ALA A 46 11.20 0.22 -6.29
C ALA A 46 12.36 -0.78 -6.24
N THR A 47 12.06 -2.07 -6.08
CA THR A 47 13.08 -3.13 -6.09
C THR A 47 13.78 -3.23 -7.43
N GLU A 48 13.06 -3.11 -8.55
CA GLU A 48 13.65 -3.13 -9.90
C GLU A 48 14.65 -1.99 -10.15
N VAL A 49 14.43 -0.84 -9.54
CA VAL A 49 15.38 0.30 -9.63
C VAL A 49 16.43 0.30 -8.52
N GLY A 50 16.51 -0.79 -7.73
CA GLY A 50 17.55 -1.01 -6.74
C GLY A 50 17.27 -0.49 -5.34
N CYS A 51 16.03 -0.06 -5.04
CA CYS A 51 15.64 0.36 -3.70
C CYS A 51 15.51 -0.85 -2.74
N GLN A 52 15.74 -0.61 -1.46
CA GLN A 52 15.52 -1.58 -0.39
C GLN A 52 14.15 -1.34 0.27
N VAL A 53 13.12 -2.07 -0.16
CA VAL A 53 11.75 -1.90 0.34
C VAL A 53 11.23 -3.20 0.94
N ILE A 54 10.61 -3.09 2.12
CA ILE A 54 9.74 -4.12 2.68
C ILE A 54 8.35 -3.50 2.79
N SER A 55 7.34 -4.20 2.29
CA SER A 55 5.92 -3.83 2.45
C SER A 55 5.26 -4.72 3.48
N CYS A 56 4.47 -4.14 4.39
CA CYS A 56 3.64 -4.90 5.31
C CYS A 56 2.16 -4.54 5.15
N ASP A 57 1.35 -5.60 5.03
CA ASP A 57 -0.10 -5.50 4.94
C ASP A 57 -0.72 -6.86 5.34
N PRO A 58 -1.84 -6.89 6.08
CA PRO A 58 -2.48 -8.15 6.43
C PRO A 58 -3.01 -8.91 5.21
N VAL A 59 -3.20 -8.29 4.05
CA VAL A 59 -3.61 -8.97 2.81
C VAL A 59 -2.57 -9.98 2.32
N TYR A 60 -1.31 -9.82 2.70
CA TYR A 60 -0.22 -10.73 2.30
C TYR A 60 -0.26 -12.12 2.99
N GLN A 61 -1.24 -12.37 3.86
CA GLN A 61 -1.53 -13.72 4.38
C GLN A 61 -2.24 -14.60 3.36
N PHE A 62 -2.85 -14.02 2.33
CA PHE A 62 -3.62 -14.74 1.31
C PHE A 62 -2.73 -15.12 0.13
N LYS A 63 -3.15 -16.16 -0.60
CA LYS A 63 -2.46 -16.57 -1.83
C LYS A 63 -2.72 -15.55 -2.95
N VAL A 64 -1.78 -15.47 -3.88
CA VAL A 64 -1.87 -14.55 -5.03
C VAL A 64 -3.18 -14.69 -5.81
N ASP A 65 -3.67 -15.92 -5.99
CA ASP A 65 -4.91 -16.17 -6.73
C ASP A 65 -6.17 -15.72 -5.96
N GLU A 66 -6.15 -15.81 -4.63
CA GLU A 66 -7.24 -15.30 -3.79
C GLU A 66 -7.31 -13.76 -3.88
N VAL A 67 -6.14 -13.10 -3.81
CA VAL A 67 -6.07 -11.64 -3.98
C VAL A 67 -6.48 -11.22 -5.38
N ARG A 68 -6.04 -11.95 -6.42
CA ARG A 68 -6.44 -11.72 -7.81
C ARG A 68 -7.95 -11.82 -8.00
N HIS A 69 -8.56 -12.87 -7.44
CA HIS A 69 -10.01 -13.06 -7.50
C HIS A 69 -10.74 -11.89 -6.84
N ARG A 70 -10.29 -11.49 -5.64
CA ARG A 70 -10.89 -10.37 -4.91
C ARG A 70 -10.79 -9.04 -5.66
N ILE A 71 -9.67 -8.77 -6.31
CA ILE A 71 -9.51 -7.60 -7.18
C ILE A 71 -10.58 -7.60 -8.28
N GLY A 72 -10.77 -8.74 -8.95
CA GLY A 72 -11.76 -8.89 -10.01
C GLY A 72 -13.20 -8.69 -9.55
N GLU A 73 -13.55 -9.14 -8.34
CA GLU A 73 -14.88 -8.94 -7.75
C GLU A 73 -15.17 -7.48 -7.42
N VAL A 74 -14.19 -6.79 -6.81
CA VAL A 74 -14.41 -5.45 -6.23
C VAL A 74 -14.23 -4.33 -7.25
N TYR A 75 -13.37 -4.53 -8.25
CA TYR A 75 -13.02 -3.49 -9.22
C TYR A 75 -14.24 -2.88 -9.94
N PRO A 76 -15.20 -3.65 -10.48
CA PRO A 76 -16.38 -3.07 -11.14
C PRO A 76 -17.22 -2.21 -10.21
N GLU A 77 -17.37 -2.63 -8.94
CA GLU A 77 -18.13 -1.88 -7.94
C GLU A 77 -17.46 -0.55 -7.59
N ILE A 78 -16.14 -0.56 -7.42
CA ILE A 78 -15.37 0.67 -7.14
C ILE A 78 -15.48 1.63 -8.33
N MET A 79 -15.31 1.13 -9.55
CA MET A 79 -15.41 1.95 -10.75
C MET A 79 -16.79 2.59 -10.90
N ALA A 80 -17.86 1.84 -10.63
CA ALA A 80 -19.23 2.36 -10.64
C ALA A 80 -19.44 3.47 -9.59
N LYS A 81 -18.94 3.29 -8.37
CA LYS A 81 -19.00 4.32 -7.31
C LYS A 81 -18.21 5.57 -7.69
N MET A 82 -17.01 5.40 -8.25
CA MET A 82 -16.19 6.52 -8.70
C MET A 82 -16.83 7.30 -9.83
N GLN A 83 -17.46 6.61 -10.78
CA GLN A 83 -18.19 7.25 -11.87
C GLN A 83 -19.37 8.09 -11.34
N GLN A 84 -20.09 7.61 -10.33
CA GLN A 84 -21.18 8.37 -9.69
C GLN A 84 -20.68 9.61 -8.95
N ALA A 85 -19.45 9.58 -8.45
CA ALA A 85 -18.82 10.67 -7.71
C ALA A 85 -17.81 11.48 -8.54
N ALA A 86 -17.76 11.31 -9.87
CA ALA A 86 -16.72 11.87 -10.73
C ALA A 86 -16.59 13.39 -10.61
N ASP A 87 -17.71 14.11 -10.47
CA ASP A 87 -17.74 15.57 -10.32
C ASP A 87 -17.20 16.05 -8.94
N SER A 88 -17.00 15.15 -8.00
CA SER A 88 -16.47 15.46 -6.67
C SER A 88 -14.94 15.39 -6.59
N TYR A 89 -14.29 14.93 -7.65
CA TYR A 89 -12.84 14.78 -7.73
C TYR A 89 -12.18 15.87 -8.57
N VAL A 90 -10.94 16.20 -8.21
CA VAL A 90 -10.06 17.04 -9.02
C VAL A 90 -9.22 16.13 -9.90
N TRP A 91 -9.31 16.31 -11.22
CA TRP A 91 -8.68 15.45 -12.23
C TRP A 91 -7.36 16.03 -12.75
N ASP A 92 -6.42 16.34 -11.85
CA ASP A 92 -5.11 16.91 -12.25
C ASP A 92 -4.11 15.82 -12.67
N SER A 93 -4.11 14.69 -11.95
CA SER A 93 -3.16 13.59 -12.19
C SER A 93 -3.71 12.48 -13.08
N PHE A 94 -5.02 12.40 -13.22
CA PHE A 94 -5.74 11.43 -14.04
C PHE A 94 -6.75 12.16 -14.93
N ASN A 95 -6.89 11.72 -16.17
CA ASN A 95 -7.74 12.41 -17.15
C ASN A 95 -9.23 12.06 -17.02
N SER A 96 -9.54 10.92 -16.42
CA SER A 96 -10.92 10.42 -16.20
C SER A 96 -10.94 9.30 -15.17
N VAL A 97 -12.15 8.86 -14.79
CA VAL A 97 -12.36 7.68 -13.94
C VAL A 97 -11.79 6.43 -14.60
N GLU A 98 -12.01 6.26 -15.91
CA GLU A 98 -11.50 5.12 -16.68
C GLU A 98 -9.98 5.06 -16.65
N HIS A 99 -9.31 6.20 -16.91
CA HIS A 99 -7.85 6.29 -16.86
C HIS A 99 -7.31 5.96 -15.47
N LEU A 100 -7.95 6.45 -14.40
CA LEU A 100 -7.60 6.06 -13.03
C LEU A 100 -7.75 4.56 -12.83
N GLY A 101 -8.85 3.97 -13.30
CA GLY A 101 -9.08 2.52 -13.23
C GLY A 101 -8.00 1.70 -13.93
N GLU A 102 -7.59 2.11 -15.13
CA GLU A 102 -6.51 1.48 -15.90
C GLU A 102 -5.18 1.51 -15.12
N VAL A 103 -4.81 2.67 -14.59
CA VAL A 103 -3.58 2.83 -13.77
C VAL A 103 -3.62 1.96 -12.51
N ARG A 104 -4.75 1.87 -11.84
CA ARG A 104 -4.92 1.00 -10.66
C ARG A 104 -4.80 -0.48 -11.03
N MET A 105 -5.43 -0.89 -12.12
CA MET A 105 -5.37 -2.28 -12.57
C MET A 105 -3.96 -2.67 -13.02
N GLU A 106 -3.23 -1.77 -13.69
CA GLU A 106 -1.83 -1.97 -14.05
C GLU A 106 -0.96 -2.18 -12.80
N ALA A 107 -1.08 -1.29 -11.80
CA ALA A 107 -0.34 -1.42 -10.54
C ALA A 107 -0.65 -2.75 -9.84
N MET A 108 -1.93 -3.10 -9.70
CA MET A 108 -2.32 -4.36 -9.07
C MET A 108 -1.86 -5.59 -9.85
N SER A 109 -1.88 -5.55 -11.19
CA SER A 109 -1.39 -6.63 -12.04
C SER A 109 0.12 -6.83 -11.87
N ARG A 110 0.88 -5.75 -11.76
CA ARG A 110 2.32 -5.80 -11.52
C ARG A 110 2.65 -6.38 -10.14
N PHE A 111 1.93 -5.94 -9.09
CA PHE A 111 2.02 -6.55 -7.77
C PHE A 111 1.77 -8.06 -7.82
N LEU A 112 0.66 -8.49 -8.44
CA LEU A 112 0.31 -9.92 -8.54
C LEU A 112 1.37 -10.76 -9.26
N SER A 113 2.08 -10.17 -10.21
CA SER A 113 3.16 -10.85 -10.95
C SER A 113 4.44 -10.99 -10.12
N ASP A 114 4.70 -10.08 -9.18
CA ASP A 114 5.89 -10.06 -8.33
C ASP A 114 5.66 -10.77 -6.98
N PHE A 115 4.40 -10.90 -6.54
CA PHE A 115 4.06 -11.21 -5.16
C PHE A 115 4.71 -12.49 -4.64
N ASP A 116 4.60 -13.61 -5.37
CA ASP A 116 5.13 -14.90 -4.90
C ASP A 116 6.65 -14.86 -4.74
N ALA A 117 7.35 -14.28 -5.70
CA ALA A 117 8.80 -14.12 -5.64
C ALA A 117 9.22 -13.16 -4.53
N GLY A 118 8.55 -12.02 -4.42
CA GLY A 118 8.81 -11.02 -3.39
C GLY A 118 8.49 -11.52 -1.98
N TYR A 119 7.45 -12.34 -1.82
CA TYR A 119 7.12 -12.98 -0.55
C TYR A 119 8.22 -13.96 -0.10
N GLN A 120 8.71 -14.79 -1.03
CA GLN A 120 9.83 -15.70 -0.75
C GLN A 120 11.13 -14.96 -0.41
N GLN A 121 11.33 -13.79 -0.99
CA GLN A 121 12.47 -12.89 -0.69
C GLN A 121 12.29 -12.09 0.62
N GLY A 122 11.13 -12.18 1.28
CA GLY A 122 10.82 -11.43 2.49
C GLY A 122 10.50 -9.94 2.25
N ARG A 123 10.15 -9.55 1.01
CA ARG A 123 9.77 -8.18 0.66
C ARG A 123 8.31 -7.86 1.00
N TYR A 124 7.47 -8.88 1.06
CA TYR A 124 6.08 -8.77 1.51
C TYR A 124 5.90 -9.51 2.82
N VAL A 125 5.42 -8.81 3.84
CA VAL A 125 5.27 -9.35 5.21
C VAL A 125 3.82 -9.19 5.64
N SER A 126 3.17 -10.32 5.98
CA SER A 126 1.83 -10.29 6.55
C SER A 126 1.88 -9.75 7.98
N ALA A 127 1.62 -8.47 8.13
CA ALA A 127 1.61 -7.76 9.41
C ALA A 127 0.70 -6.53 9.34
N SER A 128 0.27 -6.05 10.49
CA SER A 128 -0.54 -4.83 10.60
C SER A 128 -0.16 -4.01 11.83
N LEU A 129 -0.33 -2.70 11.70
CA LEU A 129 -0.30 -1.80 12.84
C LEU A 129 -1.41 -2.18 13.86
N PRO A 130 -1.19 -1.99 15.16
CA PRO A 130 -0.03 -1.33 15.78
C PRO A 130 1.12 -2.25 16.19
N MET A 131 1.24 -3.45 15.64
CA MET A 131 2.31 -4.40 16.00
C MET A 131 3.01 -4.92 14.75
N LEU A 132 4.26 -4.53 14.58
CA LEU A 132 5.08 -4.92 13.44
C LEU A 132 6.21 -5.88 13.88
N PRO A 133 6.51 -6.94 13.11
CA PRO A 133 7.51 -7.94 13.48
C PRO A 133 8.94 -7.49 13.16
N PHE A 134 9.25 -6.21 13.41
CA PHE A 134 10.54 -5.62 13.15
C PHE A 134 11.21 -5.10 14.40
N SER A 135 12.54 -5.13 14.45
CA SER A 135 13.33 -4.52 15.52
C SER A 135 13.24 -2.99 15.49
N ASP A 136 13.55 -2.35 16.60
CA ASP A 136 13.65 -0.90 16.71
C ASP A 136 14.64 -0.36 15.67
N SER A 137 14.30 0.76 15.06
CA SER A 137 15.13 1.49 14.08
C SER A 137 15.66 0.61 12.93
N LYS A 138 14.88 -0.39 12.50
CA LYS A 138 15.25 -1.27 11.37
C LYS A 138 15.26 -0.52 10.03
N PHE A 139 14.42 0.50 9.90
CA PHE A 139 14.23 1.26 8.67
C PHE A 139 14.68 2.71 8.85
N ASP A 140 15.09 3.31 7.75
CA ASP A 140 15.41 4.73 7.70
C ASP A 140 14.12 5.56 7.50
N LEU A 141 13.16 5.02 6.73
CA LEU A 141 11.91 5.68 6.36
C LEU A 141 10.74 4.69 6.41
N ALA A 142 9.65 5.07 7.07
CA ALA A 142 8.37 4.36 6.99
C ALA A 142 7.32 5.23 6.29
N LEU A 143 6.60 4.62 5.35
CA LEU A 143 5.53 5.23 4.58
C LEU A 143 4.20 4.56 4.95
N CYS A 144 3.20 5.34 5.36
CA CYS A 144 1.88 4.83 5.68
C CYS A 144 0.82 5.51 4.82
N SER A 145 0.54 4.90 3.67
CA SER A 145 -0.39 5.46 2.68
C SER A 145 -1.83 5.08 2.98
N HIS A 146 -2.72 6.07 3.08
CA HIS A 146 -4.19 5.90 3.05
C HIS A 146 -4.72 4.84 4.04
N PHE A 147 -4.11 4.68 5.19
CA PHE A 147 -4.54 3.71 6.19
C PHE A 147 -5.07 4.39 7.45
N LEU A 148 -4.23 5.00 8.26
CA LEU A 148 -4.60 5.42 9.61
C LEU A 148 -5.81 6.36 9.64
N PHE A 149 -5.74 7.50 8.96
CA PHE A 149 -6.79 8.53 9.05
C PHE A 149 -7.98 8.27 8.15
N LEU A 150 -7.79 7.52 7.06
CA LEU A 150 -8.88 7.12 6.17
C LEU A 150 -9.88 6.18 6.87
N TYR A 151 -9.40 5.34 7.78
CA TYR A 151 -10.20 4.38 8.52
C TYR A 151 -10.55 4.85 9.95
N SER A 152 -10.58 6.16 10.20
CA SER A 152 -10.86 6.72 11.53
C SER A 152 -12.25 6.35 12.08
N ASP A 153 -13.20 5.98 11.24
CA ASP A 153 -14.50 5.44 11.69
C ASP A 153 -14.37 4.04 12.31
N HIS A 154 -13.28 3.33 12.03
CA HIS A 154 -13.01 1.96 12.52
C HIS A 154 -11.83 1.90 13.50
N LEU A 155 -11.00 2.93 13.52
CA LEU A 155 -9.81 3.02 14.36
C LEU A 155 -9.98 4.16 15.37
N ASP A 156 -10.06 3.82 16.64
CA ASP A 156 -10.14 4.83 17.69
C ASP A 156 -8.81 5.59 17.90
N ARG A 157 -8.86 6.64 18.73
CA ARG A 157 -7.67 7.45 19.06
C ARG A 157 -6.53 6.62 19.65
N ALA A 158 -6.85 5.58 20.44
CA ALA A 158 -5.83 4.74 21.07
C ALA A 158 -5.10 3.91 20.00
N ALA A 159 -5.82 3.36 19.03
CA ALA A 159 -5.27 2.63 17.90
C ALA A 159 -4.36 3.52 17.01
N HIS A 160 -4.78 4.77 16.74
CA HIS A 160 -3.94 5.73 16.01
C HIS A 160 -2.64 6.02 16.75
N LEU A 161 -2.71 6.34 18.04
CA LEU A 161 -1.52 6.64 18.85
C LEU A 161 -0.58 5.43 18.97
N ALA A 162 -1.12 4.23 19.14
CA ALA A 162 -0.33 3.01 19.17
C ALA A 162 0.38 2.77 17.83
N SER A 163 -0.32 2.95 16.72
CA SER A 163 0.22 2.79 15.36
C SER A 163 1.33 3.80 15.06
N MET A 164 1.13 5.07 15.43
CA MET A 164 2.15 6.10 15.25
C MET A 164 3.41 5.81 16.08
N ARG A 165 3.25 5.36 17.33
CA ARG A 165 4.38 4.95 18.17
C ARG A 165 5.14 3.77 17.58
N GLU A 166 4.42 2.81 17.04
CA GLU A 166 5.02 1.64 16.40
C GLU A 166 5.81 2.02 15.14
N LEU A 167 5.27 2.88 14.27
CA LEU A 167 6.00 3.41 13.12
C LEU A 167 7.28 4.14 13.54
N CYS A 168 7.21 5.01 14.57
CA CYS A 168 8.38 5.71 15.12
C CYS A 168 9.36 4.77 15.85
N ARG A 169 8.92 3.60 16.30
CA ARG A 169 9.81 2.59 16.90
C ARG A 169 10.66 1.91 15.81
N VAL A 170 10.03 1.55 14.69
CA VAL A 170 10.70 0.75 13.64
C VAL A 170 11.45 1.58 12.61
N ALA A 171 11.18 2.89 12.51
CA ALA A 171 11.80 3.77 11.53
C ALA A 171 12.26 5.10 12.14
N SER A 172 13.34 5.66 11.57
CA SER A 172 13.90 6.96 11.98
C SER A 172 13.08 8.14 11.49
N GLU A 173 12.40 7.98 10.36
CA GLU A 173 11.51 8.97 9.74
C GLU A 173 10.20 8.30 9.36
N VAL A 174 9.07 8.99 9.51
CA VAL A 174 7.73 8.50 9.15
C VAL A 174 7.00 9.57 8.32
N ARG A 175 6.43 9.15 7.22
CA ARG A 175 5.58 9.99 6.34
C ARG A 175 4.24 9.33 6.05
#